data_c1c9a3ca8d15107457441c3b6e819ccb
#
_entry.id   c1c9a3ca8d15107457441c3b6e819ccb
#
_cell.length_a   1.000
_cell.length_b   1.000
_cell.length_c   1.000
_cell.angle_alpha   90.00
_cell.angle_beta   90.00
_cell.angle_gamma   90.00
#
_symmetry.space_group_name_H-M   'P 1'
#
loop_
_entity.id
_entity.type
_entity.pdbx_description
1 polymer ?
#
loop_
_entity_poly.entity_id
_entity_poly.type
_entity_poly.pdbx_seq_one_letter_code
_entity_poly.pdbx_strand_id
1 'polypeptide(L)'
;MIITRFAPSPTGFLHIGGVRTALFNWLYARNNSGKFLLRIEDTDRERSSNEAIEKIIDGLKWLGLDNDGEIVYQHKNEKRHIEVAHMLLESGFAYRDWEMEDDFGNLEKAHAIRFQIPDDGETIVNDKVQGDVVIQNKEIEDFVLLRSNGTPTYMLSVVVDDYDMNISDIIRGDDHLTNAAKQKLIYDSLKWDCPTFSHIPLIHGQDGSKLSKRHGSLGIEYYKEEGYLPEAIINYLLRLGWSHGDQEIFKVEEMINYFSIEKIRKSPSKFDIEKLNDINSIYLKNSSLESLITKIDDSYINLNKDKIKSISIVMPEILKRCKNIKDIKKNISFITNERPIKIDGD
;
A
#
# COMPACT_ATOMS: atom_id res chain seq x y z
N MET A 1 16.52 -15.55 1.89
CA MET A 1 16.10 -14.44 2.77
C MET A 1 14.83 -13.85 2.19
N ILE A 2 13.82 -13.60 3.01
CA ILE A 2 12.57 -12.96 2.55
C ILE A 2 12.84 -11.49 2.25
N ILE A 3 12.46 -11.06 1.04
CA ILE A 3 12.51 -9.67 0.61
C ILE A 3 11.17 -9.33 -0.04
N THR A 4 10.42 -8.44 0.62
CA THR A 4 9.14 -7.93 0.11
C THR A 4 9.28 -6.48 -0.33
N ARG A 5 8.30 -5.98 -1.06
CA ARG A 5 8.25 -4.56 -1.44
C ARG A 5 6.84 -4.00 -1.40
N PHE A 6 6.73 -2.74 -1.04
CA PHE A 6 5.60 -1.90 -1.38
C PHE A 6 5.95 -1.06 -2.61
N ALA A 7 5.09 -1.08 -3.62
CA ALA A 7 5.37 -0.47 -4.93
C ALA A 7 4.21 0.45 -5.36
N PRO A 8 4.02 1.60 -4.68
CA PRO A 8 2.93 2.52 -5.00
C PRO A 8 3.24 3.38 -6.22
N SER A 9 2.20 3.64 -7.05
CA SER A 9 2.25 4.67 -8.08
C SER A 9 1.91 6.03 -7.44
N PRO A 10 2.73 7.08 -7.62
CA PRO A 10 2.54 8.38 -6.99
C PRO A 10 1.54 9.26 -7.77
N THR A 11 0.36 8.70 -8.09
CA THR A 11 -0.71 9.35 -8.84
C THR A 11 -1.81 9.92 -7.94
N GLY A 12 -1.61 9.89 -6.62
CA GLY A 12 -2.56 10.37 -5.63
C GLY A 12 -2.12 10.09 -4.20
N PHE A 13 -3.04 10.25 -3.27
CA PHE A 13 -2.80 10.01 -1.85
C PHE A 13 -2.61 8.52 -1.54
N LEU A 14 -1.80 8.24 -0.51
CA LEU A 14 -1.68 6.89 0.03
C LEU A 14 -2.99 6.50 0.72
N HIS A 15 -3.85 5.77 0.02
CA HIS A 15 -5.15 5.35 0.55
C HIS A 15 -5.03 4.10 1.43
N ILE A 16 -6.03 3.89 2.28
CA ILE A 16 -6.08 2.81 3.28
C ILE A 16 -5.83 1.41 2.69
N GLY A 17 -6.27 1.14 1.47
CA GLY A 17 -5.99 -0.13 0.78
C GLY A 17 -4.51 -0.32 0.47
N GLY A 18 -3.84 0.75 0.01
CA GLY A 18 -2.39 0.76 -0.19
C GLY A 18 -1.63 0.59 1.13
N VAL A 19 -2.08 1.28 2.19
CA VAL A 19 -1.51 1.12 3.54
C VAL A 19 -1.59 -0.32 4.02
N ARG A 20 -2.74 -1.02 3.84
CA ARG A 20 -2.85 -2.42 4.22
C ARG A 20 -1.89 -3.32 3.44
N THR A 21 -1.72 -3.05 2.14
CA THR A 21 -0.74 -3.77 1.32
C THR A 21 0.68 -3.54 1.84
N ALA A 22 1.06 -2.30 2.16
CA ALA A 22 2.35 -1.97 2.77
C ALA A 22 2.53 -2.69 4.12
N LEU A 23 1.52 -2.63 4.99
CA LEU A 23 1.53 -3.28 6.30
C LEU A 23 1.76 -4.80 6.19
N PHE A 24 1.07 -5.50 5.29
CA PHE A 24 1.22 -6.95 5.15
C PHE A 24 2.62 -7.33 4.60
N ASN A 25 3.16 -6.56 3.66
CA ASN A 25 4.55 -6.71 3.21
C ASN A 25 5.55 -6.49 4.34
N TRP A 26 5.36 -5.42 5.12
CA TRP A 26 6.22 -5.07 6.25
C TRP A 26 6.17 -6.15 7.33
N LEU A 27 4.98 -6.58 7.75
CA LEU A 27 4.80 -7.61 8.77
C LEU A 27 5.43 -8.95 8.34
N TYR A 28 5.22 -9.35 7.07
CA TYR A 28 5.78 -10.59 6.55
C TYR A 28 7.31 -10.56 6.53
N ALA A 29 7.88 -9.44 6.10
CA ALA A 29 9.34 -9.25 6.14
C ALA A 29 9.86 -9.30 7.58
N ARG A 30 9.27 -8.54 8.51
CA ARG A 30 9.71 -8.49 9.92
C ARG A 30 9.55 -9.84 10.63
N ASN A 31 8.44 -10.55 10.43
CA ASN A 31 8.22 -11.88 10.99
C ASN A 31 9.30 -12.89 10.56
N ASN A 32 9.79 -12.78 9.32
CA ASN A 32 10.79 -13.68 8.74
C ASN A 32 12.23 -13.15 8.85
N SER A 33 12.51 -12.11 9.65
CA SER A 33 13.82 -11.45 9.73
C SER A 33 14.37 -11.04 8.35
N GLY A 34 13.47 -10.68 7.45
CA GLY A 34 13.73 -10.28 6.08
C GLY A 34 13.79 -8.77 5.89
N LYS A 35 13.69 -8.33 4.63
CA LYS A 35 13.70 -6.91 4.25
C LYS A 35 12.38 -6.48 3.63
N PHE A 36 11.96 -5.28 3.99
CA PHE A 36 10.83 -4.56 3.37
C PHE A 36 11.39 -3.38 2.57
N LEU A 37 11.20 -3.40 1.26
CA LEU A 37 11.71 -2.37 0.34
C LEU A 37 10.58 -1.46 -0.14
N LEU A 38 10.93 -0.24 -0.54
CA LEU A 38 10.01 0.73 -1.13
C LEU A 38 10.45 1.05 -2.56
N ARG A 39 9.55 0.86 -3.53
CA ARG A 39 9.72 1.28 -4.92
C ARG A 39 8.60 2.24 -5.31
N ILE A 40 8.96 3.39 -5.82
CA ILE A 40 8.00 4.36 -6.38
C ILE A 40 7.84 4.05 -7.87
N GLU A 41 6.61 3.69 -8.28
CA GLU A 41 6.28 3.38 -9.67
C GLU A 41 5.84 4.65 -10.43
N ASP A 42 6.83 5.46 -10.79
CA ASP A 42 6.71 6.80 -11.37
C ASP A 42 7.02 6.83 -12.88
N THR A 43 6.74 5.75 -13.59
CA THR A 43 6.92 5.66 -15.05
C THR A 43 5.96 6.57 -15.83
N ASP A 44 4.78 6.86 -15.28
CA ASP A 44 3.84 7.86 -15.81
C ASP A 44 4.19 9.24 -15.22
N ARG A 45 5.11 9.95 -15.89
CA ARG A 45 5.64 11.23 -15.40
C ARG A 45 4.61 12.36 -15.37
N GLU A 46 3.59 12.30 -16.22
CA GLU A 46 2.55 13.35 -16.29
C GLU A 46 1.62 13.28 -15.06
N ARG A 47 1.35 12.08 -14.56
CA ARG A 47 0.50 11.86 -13.38
C ARG A 47 1.28 11.73 -12.07
N SER A 48 2.60 11.61 -12.12
CA SER A 48 3.46 11.48 -10.94
C SER A 48 3.88 12.86 -10.44
N SER A 49 3.74 13.11 -9.13
CA SER A 49 4.19 14.35 -8.52
C SER A 49 5.11 14.10 -7.32
N ASN A 50 6.09 14.96 -7.14
CA ASN A 50 6.98 14.91 -5.95
C ASN A 50 6.19 15.04 -4.65
N GLU A 51 5.14 15.86 -4.64
CA GLU A 51 4.26 16.01 -3.49
C GLU A 51 3.56 14.68 -3.11
N ALA A 52 3.09 13.91 -4.10
CA ALA A 52 2.48 12.60 -3.84
C ALA A 52 3.52 11.59 -3.31
N ILE A 53 4.77 11.64 -3.81
CA ILE A 53 5.87 10.81 -3.31
C ILE A 53 6.17 11.13 -1.84
N GLU A 54 6.33 12.41 -1.51
CA GLU A 54 6.58 12.86 -0.13
C GLU A 54 5.45 12.42 0.82
N LYS A 55 4.18 12.58 0.41
CA LYS A 55 3.03 12.11 1.20
C LYS A 55 3.03 10.60 1.43
N ILE A 56 3.42 9.80 0.43
CA ILE A 56 3.54 8.35 0.61
C ILE A 56 4.61 8.04 1.65
N ILE A 57 5.78 8.65 1.56
CA ILE A 57 6.90 8.43 2.48
C ILE A 57 6.52 8.87 3.90
N ASP A 58 5.96 10.07 4.04
CA ASP A 58 5.53 10.60 5.33
C ASP A 58 4.41 9.77 5.97
N GLY A 59 3.48 9.27 5.16
CA GLY A 59 2.41 8.39 5.61
C GLY A 59 2.95 7.06 6.15
N LEU A 60 3.87 6.42 5.43
CA LEU A 60 4.52 5.17 5.88
C LEU A 60 5.33 5.41 7.16
N LYS A 61 6.11 6.49 7.21
CA LYS A 61 6.88 6.87 8.40
C LYS A 61 6.00 7.15 9.61
N TRP A 62 4.89 7.85 9.42
CA TRP A 62 3.93 8.10 10.51
C TRP A 62 3.32 6.81 11.07
N LEU A 63 3.11 5.80 10.21
CA LEU A 63 2.61 4.48 10.59
C LEU A 63 3.68 3.57 11.20
N GLY A 64 4.96 3.97 11.18
CA GLY A 64 6.06 3.12 11.63
C GLY A 64 6.40 1.98 10.66
N LEU A 65 6.04 2.10 9.39
CA LEU A 65 6.31 1.12 8.34
C LEU A 65 7.60 1.48 7.59
N ASP A 66 8.72 1.51 8.32
CA ASP A 66 10.02 1.91 7.78
C ASP A 66 10.55 0.87 6.79
N ASN A 67 11.01 1.34 5.62
CA ASN A 67 11.66 0.51 4.62
C ASN A 67 13.15 0.31 4.90
N ASP A 68 13.68 -0.80 4.41
CA ASP A 68 15.10 -1.13 4.49
C ASP A 68 15.82 -0.66 3.22
N GLY A 69 16.91 0.08 3.40
CA GLY A 69 17.72 0.58 2.30
C GLY A 69 17.14 1.80 1.59
N GLU A 70 17.66 2.07 0.39
CA GLU A 70 17.26 3.23 -0.41
C GLU A 70 15.93 3.01 -1.12
N ILE A 71 15.20 4.10 -1.34
CA ILE A 71 13.96 4.08 -2.14
C ILE A 71 14.32 3.97 -3.62
N VAL A 72 13.76 2.95 -4.28
CA VAL A 72 13.93 2.76 -5.72
C VAL A 72 12.88 3.59 -6.48
N TYR A 73 13.33 4.33 -7.49
CA TYR A 73 12.47 5.08 -8.40
C TYR A 73 12.46 4.40 -9.76
N GLN A 74 11.31 3.90 -10.19
CA GLN A 74 11.19 3.04 -11.36
C GLN A 74 11.66 3.73 -12.66
N HIS A 75 11.39 5.03 -12.82
CA HIS A 75 11.85 5.79 -13.99
C HIS A 75 13.38 5.81 -14.15
N LYS A 76 14.14 5.69 -13.07
CA LYS A 76 15.61 5.66 -13.14
C LYS A 76 16.16 4.39 -13.77
N ASN A 77 15.36 3.32 -13.79
CA ASN A 77 15.71 2.02 -14.33
C ASN A 77 15.25 1.83 -15.79
N GLU A 78 14.72 2.88 -16.44
CA GLU A 78 14.14 2.82 -17.80
C GLU A 78 15.09 2.17 -18.82
N LYS A 79 16.39 2.51 -18.77
CA LYS A 79 17.39 1.89 -19.67
C LYS A 79 17.47 0.37 -19.48
N ARG A 80 17.44 -0.09 -18.24
CA ARG A 80 17.46 -1.50 -17.91
C ARG A 80 16.20 -2.23 -18.40
N HIS A 81 15.04 -1.58 -18.27
CA HIS A 81 13.79 -2.11 -18.82
C HIS A 81 13.85 -2.26 -20.35
N ILE A 82 14.41 -1.25 -21.04
CA ILE A 82 14.59 -1.29 -22.51
C ILE A 82 15.55 -2.43 -22.91
N GLU A 83 16.67 -2.59 -22.21
CA GLU A 83 17.60 -3.70 -22.44
C GLU A 83 16.89 -5.05 -22.36
N VAL A 84 16.09 -5.28 -21.32
CA VAL A 84 15.36 -6.53 -21.13
C VAL A 84 14.30 -6.75 -22.21
N ALA A 85 13.60 -5.70 -22.66
CA ALA A 85 12.68 -5.81 -23.79
C ALA A 85 13.40 -6.31 -25.06
N HIS A 86 14.60 -5.79 -25.33
CA HIS A 86 15.42 -6.22 -26.46
C HIS A 86 15.96 -7.65 -26.28
N MET A 87 16.34 -8.05 -25.07
CA MET A 87 16.73 -9.43 -24.77
C MET A 87 15.60 -10.42 -25.11
N LEU A 88 14.35 -10.09 -24.73
CA LEU A 88 13.18 -10.92 -25.06
C LEU A 88 12.92 -10.96 -26.56
N LEU A 89 13.09 -9.85 -27.27
CA LEU A 89 12.97 -9.79 -28.74
C LEU A 89 14.03 -10.64 -29.43
N GLU A 90 15.29 -10.54 -29.03
CA GLU A 90 16.40 -11.29 -29.60
C GLU A 90 16.30 -12.79 -29.30
N SER A 91 15.71 -13.15 -28.16
CA SER A 91 15.50 -14.54 -27.77
C SER A 91 14.24 -15.18 -28.38
N GLY A 92 13.47 -14.42 -29.16
CA GLY A 92 12.27 -14.90 -29.86
C GLY A 92 11.03 -15.03 -28.98
N PHE A 93 11.04 -14.46 -27.76
CA PHE A 93 9.87 -14.39 -26.87
C PHE A 93 9.04 -13.12 -27.05
N ALA A 94 9.50 -12.22 -27.91
CA ALA A 94 8.79 -10.99 -28.25
C ALA A 94 8.94 -10.71 -29.74
N TYR A 95 8.07 -9.88 -30.29
CA TYR A 95 8.09 -9.47 -31.69
C TYR A 95 7.84 -7.96 -31.81
N ARG A 96 8.16 -7.43 -33.00
CA ARG A 96 7.87 -6.04 -33.35
C ARG A 96 6.48 -5.94 -33.96
N ASP A 97 5.62 -5.15 -33.32
CA ASP A 97 4.28 -4.86 -33.81
C ASP A 97 4.28 -3.45 -34.40
N TRP A 98 4.01 -3.37 -35.69
CA TRP A 98 3.96 -2.09 -36.40
C TRP A 98 2.61 -1.45 -36.11
N GLU A 99 2.61 -0.33 -35.42
CA GLU A 99 1.41 0.49 -35.25
C GLU A 99 1.05 1.13 -36.60
N MET A 100 -0.23 1.10 -36.90
CA MET A 100 -0.91 1.33 -38.19
C MET A 100 -0.42 2.54 -38.96
N GLU A 101 -0.66 2.47 -40.32
CA GLU A 101 -0.61 3.55 -41.27
C GLU A 101 -1.25 4.82 -40.71
N ASP A 102 -0.59 5.96 -40.88
CA ASP A 102 -1.27 7.25 -40.73
C ASP A 102 -2.38 7.40 -41.79
N ASP A 103 -3.30 8.33 -41.63
CA ASP A 103 -4.41 8.58 -42.59
C ASP A 103 -3.93 8.91 -44.02
N PHE A 104 -2.61 8.98 -44.23
CA PHE A 104 -1.96 9.27 -45.51
C PHE A 104 -1.17 8.07 -46.09
N GLY A 105 -1.20 6.89 -45.45
CA GLY A 105 -0.52 5.70 -45.93
C GLY A 105 1.00 5.72 -45.70
N ASN A 106 1.52 6.61 -44.84
CA ASN A 106 2.94 6.57 -44.47
C ASN A 106 3.15 5.58 -43.33
N LEU A 107 3.94 4.56 -43.59
CA LEU A 107 4.48 3.68 -42.56
C LEU A 107 5.51 4.48 -41.74
N GLU A 108 5.10 5.15 -40.69
CA GLU A 108 6.05 5.64 -39.71
C GLU A 108 6.75 4.43 -39.08
N LYS A 109 8.09 4.49 -39.04
CA LYS A 109 8.96 3.39 -38.58
C LYS A 109 8.91 3.15 -37.07
N ALA A 110 7.88 3.58 -36.38
CA ALA A 110 7.70 3.35 -34.97
C ALA A 110 6.99 1.99 -34.76
N HIS A 111 7.58 1.11 -33.97
CA HIS A 111 7.01 -0.19 -33.64
C HIS A 111 7.06 -0.41 -32.13
N ALA A 112 5.99 -0.99 -31.60
CA ALA A 112 5.98 -1.50 -30.24
C ALA A 112 6.70 -2.86 -30.19
N ILE A 113 7.26 -3.24 -29.04
CA ILE A 113 7.71 -4.60 -28.75
C ILE A 113 6.64 -5.27 -27.92
N ARG A 114 6.09 -6.39 -28.43
CA ARG A 114 5.09 -7.18 -27.72
C ARG A 114 5.67 -8.51 -27.28
N PHE A 115 5.29 -8.93 -26.08
CA PHE A 115 5.54 -10.29 -25.60
C PHE A 115 4.62 -11.26 -26.34
N GLN A 116 5.18 -12.33 -26.87
CA GLN A 116 4.44 -13.38 -27.55
C GLN A 116 4.05 -14.46 -26.55
N ILE A 117 2.75 -14.64 -26.36
CA ILE A 117 2.22 -15.72 -25.52
C ILE A 117 2.32 -17.03 -26.27
N PRO A 118 2.75 -18.15 -25.64
CA PRO A 118 2.67 -19.47 -26.26
C PRO A 118 1.22 -19.84 -26.62
N ASP A 119 0.99 -20.30 -27.83
CA ASP A 119 -0.36 -20.64 -28.34
C ASP A 119 -1.04 -21.74 -27.53
N ASP A 120 -0.24 -22.70 -27.04
CA ASP A 120 -0.71 -23.86 -26.29
C ASP A 120 -0.17 -23.89 -24.86
N GLY A 121 -0.81 -24.73 -24.02
CA GLY A 121 -0.41 -24.97 -22.64
C GLY A 121 -1.14 -24.07 -21.64
N GLU A 122 -0.63 -24.08 -20.43
CA GLU A 122 -1.21 -23.34 -19.30
C GLU A 122 -0.11 -22.67 -18.46
N THR A 123 -0.45 -21.54 -17.90
CA THR A 123 0.39 -20.82 -16.93
C THR A 123 -0.18 -20.99 -15.53
N ILE A 124 0.60 -21.60 -14.63
CA ILE A 124 0.20 -21.84 -13.24
C ILE A 124 0.89 -20.80 -12.35
N VAL A 125 0.08 -19.99 -11.69
CA VAL A 125 0.54 -19.06 -10.64
C VAL A 125 0.27 -19.70 -9.29
N ASN A 126 1.32 -20.10 -8.59
CA ASN A 126 1.21 -20.60 -7.22
C ASN A 126 1.07 -19.41 -6.26
N ASP A 127 -0.13 -19.21 -5.74
CA ASP A 127 -0.45 -18.08 -4.88
C ASP A 127 -0.72 -18.54 -3.45
N LYS A 128 -0.01 -17.95 -2.47
CA LYS A 128 -0.14 -18.35 -1.05
C LYS A 128 -1.50 -18.06 -0.44
N VAL A 129 -2.24 -17.08 -0.99
CA VAL A 129 -3.57 -16.69 -0.50
C VAL A 129 -4.67 -17.33 -1.33
N GLN A 130 -4.59 -17.20 -2.68
CA GLN A 130 -5.64 -17.68 -3.57
C GLN A 130 -5.52 -19.18 -3.88
N GLY A 131 -4.34 -19.76 -3.70
CA GLY A 131 -3.99 -21.12 -4.13
C GLY A 131 -3.52 -21.13 -5.58
N ASP A 132 -3.44 -22.29 -6.19
CA ASP A 132 -2.99 -22.41 -7.57
C ASP A 132 -4.02 -21.82 -8.53
N VAL A 133 -3.61 -20.81 -9.29
CA VAL A 133 -4.42 -20.18 -10.33
C VAL A 133 -3.88 -20.65 -11.69
N VAL A 134 -4.71 -21.44 -12.38
CA VAL A 134 -4.38 -22.00 -13.69
C VAL A 134 -5.07 -21.18 -14.77
N ILE A 135 -4.30 -20.64 -15.72
CA ILE A 135 -4.84 -19.86 -16.85
C ILE A 135 -4.36 -20.51 -18.13
N GLN A 136 -5.29 -20.84 -19.04
CA GLN A 136 -4.93 -21.36 -20.36
C GLN A 136 -4.26 -20.25 -21.17
N ASN A 137 -3.11 -20.54 -21.78
CA ASN A 137 -2.31 -19.53 -22.50
C ASN A 137 -3.14 -18.84 -23.61
N LYS A 138 -3.99 -19.59 -24.31
CA LYS A 138 -4.91 -19.05 -25.33
C LYS A 138 -5.92 -17.98 -24.82
N GLU A 139 -6.08 -17.85 -23.48
CA GLU A 139 -6.93 -16.85 -22.85
C GLU A 139 -6.14 -15.59 -22.50
N ILE A 140 -4.82 -15.61 -22.70
CA ILE A 140 -3.94 -14.48 -22.42
C ILE A 140 -3.57 -13.85 -23.77
N GLU A 141 -3.90 -12.59 -23.97
CA GLU A 141 -3.50 -11.86 -25.17
C GLU A 141 -2.04 -11.38 -25.06
N ASP A 142 -1.36 -11.33 -26.22
CA ASP A 142 -0.05 -10.69 -26.36
C ASP A 142 -0.10 -9.26 -25.83
N PHE A 143 0.94 -8.85 -25.12
CA PHE A 143 0.93 -7.56 -24.46
C PHE A 143 2.20 -6.75 -24.72
N VAL A 144 2.05 -5.42 -24.75
CA VAL A 144 3.16 -4.51 -25.02
C VAL A 144 4.15 -4.51 -23.87
N LEU A 145 5.43 -4.73 -24.18
CA LEU A 145 6.58 -4.57 -23.30
C LEU A 145 7.15 -3.15 -23.41
N LEU A 146 7.36 -2.70 -24.65
CA LEU A 146 7.90 -1.38 -24.97
C LEU A 146 6.99 -0.69 -26.00
N ARG A 147 6.53 0.50 -25.68
CA ARG A 147 5.67 1.29 -26.58
C ARG A 147 6.45 1.81 -27.78
N SER A 148 5.77 2.23 -28.83
CA SER A 148 6.36 2.80 -30.04
C SER A 148 7.24 4.03 -29.79
N ASN A 149 6.93 4.81 -28.76
CA ASN A 149 7.75 5.93 -28.30
C ASN A 149 8.98 5.54 -27.47
N GLY A 150 9.24 4.24 -27.32
CA GLY A 150 10.39 3.70 -26.58
C GLY A 150 10.17 3.57 -25.07
N THR A 151 9.00 3.93 -24.52
CA THR A 151 8.76 3.82 -23.07
C THR A 151 8.33 2.42 -22.64
N PRO A 152 8.88 1.85 -21.57
CA PRO A 152 8.48 0.55 -21.06
C PRO A 152 7.08 0.59 -20.45
N THR A 153 6.41 -0.57 -20.45
CA THR A 153 5.11 -0.72 -19.79
C THR A 153 5.27 -1.24 -18.37
N TYR A 154 4.22 -1.07 -17.58
CA TYR A 154 4.11 -1.64 -16.22
C TYR A 154 4.46 -3.13 -16.18
N MET A 155 3.96 -3.92 -17.14
CA MET A 155 4.17 -5.38 -17.16
C MET A 155 5.65 -5.77 -17.17
N LEU A 156 6.45 -5.07 -17.95
CA LEU A 156 7.90 -5.31 -18.02
C LEU A 156 8.62 -4.69 -16.82
N SER A 157 8.36 -3.41 -16.54
CA SER A 157 9.11 -2.67 -15.53
C SER A 157 9.04 -3.30 -14.14
N VAL A 158 7.86 -3.79 -13.75
CA VAL A 158 7.67 -4.46 -12.45
C VAL A 158 8.49 -5.74 -12.36
N VAL A 159 8.51 -6.57 -13.42
CA VAL A 159 9.27 -7.82 -13.43
C VAL A 159 10.77 -7.57 -13.33
N VAL A 160 11.28 -6.62 -14.11
CA VAL A 160 12.70 -6.28 -14.13
C VAL A 160 13.14 -5.73 -12.78
N ASP A 161 12.38 -4.77 -12.24
CA ASP A 161 12.72 -4.17 -10.94
C ASP A 161 12.61 -5.20 -9.81
N ASP A 162 11.58 -6.04 -9.78
CA ASP A 162 11.43 -7.09 -8.76
C ASP A 162 12.60 -8.09 -8.82
N TYR A 163 13.08 -8.44 -10.02
CA TYR A 163 14.24 -9.28 -10.20
C TYR A 163 15.54 -8.60 -9.72
N ASP A 164 15.81 -7.39 -10.21
CA ASP A 164 17.04 -6.65 -9.89
C ASP A 164 17.10 -6.26 -8.39
N MET A 165 15.93 -6.05 -7.73
CA MET A 165 15.80 -5.84 -6.29
C MET A 165 15.84 -7.14 -5.47
N ASN A 166 15.95 -8.31 -6.11
CA ASN A 166 15.92 -9.63 -5.49
C ASN A 166 14.66 -9.87 -4.64
N ILE A 167 13.51 -9.41 -5.11
CA ILE A 167 12.24 -9.64 -4.42
C ILE A 167 11.94 -11.14 -4.40
N SER A 168 11.72 -11.69 -3.21
CA SER A 168 11.36 -13.11 -3.04
C SER A 168 9.86 -13.35 -2.95
N ASP A 169 9.11 -12.37 -2.44
CA ASP A 169 7.67 -12.49 -2.20
C ASP A 169 6.94 -11.20 -2.60
N ILE A 170 5.91 -11.36 -3.42
CA ILE A 170 5.06 -10.28 -3.93
C ILE A 170 3.71 -10.37 -3.24
N ILE A 171 3.44 -9.45 -2.30
CA ILE A 171 2.14 -9.31 -1.65
C ILE A 171 1.47 -8.06 -2.21
N ARG A 172 0.28 -8.21 -2.84
CA ARG A 172 -0.45 -7.11 -3.50
C ARG A 172 -1.95 -7.39 -3.60
N GLY A 173 -2.73 -6.42 -4.05
CA GLY A 173 -4.16 -6.58 -4.25
C GLY A 173 -4.49 -7.64 -5.33
N ASP A 174 -5.61 -8.33 -5.15
CA ASP A 174 -6.08 -9.40 -6.06
C ASP A 174 -6.58 -8.86 -7.43
N ASP A 175 -6.74 -7.56 -7.57
CA ASP A 175 -6.94 -6.90 -8.87
C ASP A 175 -5.73 -7.02 -9.81
N HIS A 176 -4.58 -7.46 -9.30
CA HIS A 176 -3.39 -7.80 -10.09
C HIS A 176 -3.21 -9.30 -10.38
N LEU A 177 -4.16 -10.13 -10.02
CA LEU A 177 -4.02 -11.59 -10.15
C LEU A 177 -3.84 -12.04 -11.61
N THR A 178 -4.59 -11.47 -12.54
CA THR A 178 -4.44 -11.74 -13.98
C THR A 178 -3.09 -11.26 -14.54
N ASN A 179 -2.50 -10.22 -13.93
CA ASN A 179 -1.18 -9.74 -14.33
C ASN A 179 -0.08 -10.73 -13.93
N ALA A 180 -0.28 -11.50 -12.87
CA ALA A 180 0.71 -12.44 -12.37
C ALA A 180 1.08 -13.53 -13.40
N ALA A 181 0.10 -14.02 -14.18
CA ALA A 181 0.37 -14.98 -15.25
C ALA A 181 1.26 -14.38 -16.36
N LYS A 182 0.94 -13.14 -16.79
CA LYS A 182 1.77 -12.42 -17.77
C LYS A 182 3.20 -12.17 -17.26
N GLN A 183 3.32 -11.77 -16.00
CA GLN A 183 4.61 -11.54 -15.36
C GLN A 183 5.41 -12.83 -15.22
N LYS A 184 4.74 -13.93 -14.81
CA LYS A 184 5.39 -15.25 -14.71
C LYS A 184 5.96 -15.71 -16.05
N LEU A 185 5.25 -15.51 -17.15
CA LEU A 185 5.73 -15.83 -18.49
C LEU A 185 7.01 -15.05 -18.85
N ILE A 186 7.13 -13.79 -18.42
CA ILE A 186 8.38 -13.01 -18.60
C ILE A 186 9.52 -13.64 -17.78
N TYR A 187 9.28 -13.96 -16.48
CA TYR A 187 10.29 -14.65 -15.65
C TYR A 187 10.76 -15.96 -16.28
N ASP A 188 9.81 -16.79 -16.71
CA ASP A 188 10.10 -18.10 -17.31
C ASP A 188 10.93 -17.96 -18.61
N SER A 189 10.59 -17.00 -19.48
CA SER A 189 11.30 -16.74 -20.74
C SER A 189 12.72 -16.24 -20.53
N LEU A 190 12.96 -15.48 -19.47
CA LEU A 190 14.29 -15.00 -19.09
C LEU A 190 15.06 -16.01 -18.24
N LYS A 191 14.43 -17.12 -17.85
CA LYS A 191 14.95 -18.10 -16.89
C LYS A 191 15.36 -17.46 -15.55
N TRP A 192 14.59 -16.48 -15.14
CA TRP A 192 14.74 -15.81 -13.85
C TRP A 192 13.93 -16.53 -12.78
N ASP A 193 14.45 -16.53 -11.56
CA ASP A 193 13.69 -17.02 -10.42
C ASP A 193 12.45 -16.15 -10.20
N CYS A 194 11.28 -16.78 -10.30
CA CYS A 194 10.01 -16.08 -10.13
C CYS A 194 9.69 -15.93 -8.64
N PRO A 195 9.39 -14.72 -8.14
CA PRO A 195 8.95 -14.52 -6.76
C PRO A 195 7.67 -15.30 -6.45
N THR A 196 7.46 -15.62 -5.18
CA THR A 196 6.20 -16.19 -4.71
C THR A 196 5.11 -15.11 -4.65
N PHE A 197 3.93 -15.39 -5.20
CA PHE A 197 2.81 -14.48 -5.20
C PHE A 197 1.89 -14.68 -3.98
N SER A 198 1.28 -13.59 -3.55
CA SER A 198 0.23 -13.55 -2.52
C SER A 198 -0.74 -12.42 -2.85
N HIS A 199 -1.86 -12.75 -3.47
CA HIS A 199 -2.87 -11.77 -3.86
C HIS A 199 -3.92 -11.64 -2.76
N ILE A 200 -3.91 -10.51 -2.06
CA ILE A 200 -4.81 -10.23 -0.94
C ILE A 200 -6.10 -9.58 -1.45
N PRO A 201 -7.28 -10.01 -0.97
CA PRO A 201 -8.56 -9.44 -1.41
C PRO A 201 -8.63 -7.93 -1.17
N LEU A 202 -9.30 -7.20 -2.05
CA LEU A 202 -9.52 -5.77 -1.89
C LEU A 202 -10.38 -5.46 -0.66
N ILE A 203 -10.29 -4.22 -0.17
CA ILE A 203 -11.21 -3.69 0.82
C ILE A 203 -12.42 -3.10 0.09
N HIS A 204 -13.60 -3.43 0.57
CA HIS A 204 -14.87 -2.94 0.02
C HIS A 204 -15.52 -1.94 0.98
N GLY A 205 -16.40 -1.10 0.43
CA GLY A 205 -17.32 -0.28 1.22
C GLY A 205 -18.42 -1.14 1.86
N GLN A 206 -19.24 -0.53 2.71
CA GLN A 206 -20.39 -1.22 3.34
C GLN A 206 -21.40 -1.71 2.31
N ASP A 207 -21.52 -1.03 1.17
CA ASP A 207 -22.37 -1.39 0.03
C ASP A 207 -21.83 -2.57 -0.79
N GLY A 208 -20.65 -3.10 -0.47
CA GLY A 208 -20.01 -4.19 -1.18
C GLY A 208 -19.25 -3.79 -2.45
N SER A 209 -19.25 -2.52 -2.84
CA SER A 209 -18.42 -2.04 -3.96
C SER A 209 -16.96 -1.82 -3.53
N LYS A 210 -16.03 -1.79 -4.50
CA LYS A 210 -14.62 -1.44 -4.22
C LYS A 210 -14.56 -0.12 -3.44
N LEU A 211 -13.77 -0.10 -2.37
CA LEU A 211 -13.61 1.08 -1.52
C LEU A 211 -13.17 2.29 -2.35
N SER A 212 -13.89 3.40 -2.23
CA SER A 212 -13.66 4.63 -2.96
C SER A 212 -13.75 5.85 -2.05
N LYS A 213 -13.40 7.04 -2.54
CA LYS A 213 -13.46 8.29 -1.77
C LYS A 213 -14.82 8.52 -1.08
N ARG A 214 -15.93 8.18 -1.74
CA ARG A 214 -17.29 8.28 -1.16
C ARG A 214 -17.55 7.32 0.01
N HIS A 215 -16.74 6.29 0.17
CA HIS A 215 -16.83 5.31 1.25
C HIS A 215 -15.80 5.58 2.37
N GLY A 216 -15.16 6.75 2.39
CA GLY A 216 -14.12 7.07 3.36
C GLY A 216 -12.72 6.55 2.97
N SER A 217 -12.50 6.15 1.71
CA SER A 217 -11.15 5.90 1.20
C SER A 217 -10.42 7.21 1.02
N LEU A 218 -10.16 7.87 2.13
CA LEU A 218 -9.36 9.08 2.20
C LEU A 218 -7.88 8.72 2.26
N GLY A 219 -7.02 9.66 1.94
CA GLY A 219 -5.58 9.53 2.18
C GLY A 219 -5.28 9.32 3.66
N ILE A 220 -4.15 8.72 3.96
CA ILE A 220 -3.74 8.47 5.34
C ILE A 220 -3.59 9.77 6.14
N GLU A 221 -3.32 10.88 5.46
CA GLU A 221 -3.23 12.22 6.03
C GLU A 221 -4.52 12.64 6.73
N TYR A 222 -5.67 12.31 6.15
CA TYR A 222 -6.96 12.58 6.77
C TYR A 222 -7.08 11.94 8.16
N TYR A 223 -6.69 10.69 8.30
CA TYR A 223 -6.76 10.00 9.60
C TYR A 223 -5.79 10.59 10.61
N LYS A 224 -4.61 11.00 10.16
CA LYS A 224 -3.63 11.72 10.97
C LYS A 224 -4.19 13.05 11.46
N GLU A 225 -4.80 13.83 10.56
CA GLU A 225 -5.42 15.12 10.87
C GLU A 225 -6.64 14.98 11.78
N GLU A 226 -7.44 13.92 11.60
CA GLU A 226 -8.56 13.61 12.51
C GLU A 226 -8.09 13.12 13.89
N GLY A 227 -6.79 12.88 14.06
CA GLY A 227 -6.18 12.49 15.33
C GLY A 227 -6.36 11.03 15.68
N TYR A 228 -6.43 10.17 14.67
CA TYR A 228 -6.27 8.73 14.90
C TYR A 228 -4.83 8.40 15.27
N LEU A 229 -4.65 7.37 16.09
CA LEU A 229 -3.33 6.87 16.44
C LEU A 229 -2.81 5.91 15.35
N PRO A 230 -1.54 6.00 14.94
CA PRO A 230 -0.99 5.11 13.93
C PRO A 230 -1.10 3.64 14.33
N GLU A 231 -0.92 3.31 15.60
CA GLU A 231 -1.05 1.96 16.14
C GLU A 231 -2.48 1.42 15.99
N ALA A 232 -3.48 2.27 16.14
CA ALA A 232 -4.88 1.89 15.96
C ALA A 232 -5.21 1.64 14.48
N ILE A 233 -4.67 2.48 13.58
CA ILE A 233 -4.84 2.31 12.13
C ILE A 233 -4.23 0.98 11.68
N ILE A 234 -2.98 0.68 12.03
CA ILE A 234 -2.33 -0.57 11.61
C ILE A 234 -3.03 -1.79 12.20
N ASN A 235 -3.49 -1.72 13.45
CA ASN A 235 -4.28 -2.81 14.06
C ASN A 235 -5.60 -3.05 13.33
N TYR A 236 -6.32 -1.98 13.03
CA TYR A 236 -7.57 -2.07 12.28
C TYR A 236 -7.35 -2.69 10.89
N LEU A 237 -6.34 -2.20 10.16
CA LEU A 237 -6.00 -2.70 8.81
C LEU A 237 -5.51 -4.15 8.83
N LEU A 238 -4.77 -4.55 9.85
CA LEU A 238 -4.38 -5.95 10.06
C LEU A 238 -5.62 -6.85 10.14
N ARG A 239 -6.62 -6.44 10.91
CA ARG A 239 -7.88 -7.19 11.09
C ARG A 239 -8.76 -7.21 9.84
N LEU A 240 -8.52 -6.36 8.87
CA LEU A 240 -9.20 -6.38 7.58
C LEU A 240 -8.64 -7.49 6.66
N GLY A 241 -9.02 -8.72 6.95
CA GLY A 241 -8.67 -9.90 6.15
C GLY A 241 -7.68 -10.86 6.84
N TRP A 242 -7.18 -10.55 8.05
CA TRP A 242 -6.34 -11.44 8.84
C TRP A 242 -6.86 -11.57 10.28
N SER A 243 -6.58 -12.70 10.92
CA SER A 243 -6.99 -12.93 12.32
C SER A 243 -6.05 -13.89 13.04
N HIS A 244 -5.96 -13.72 14.37
CA HIS A 244 -5.27 -14.62 15.27
C HIS A 244 -6.19 -14.94 16.44
N GLY A 245 -6.89 -16.09 16.36
CA GLY A 245 -7.94 -16.44 17.32
C GLY A 245 -8.98 -15.32 17.46
N ASP A 246 -9.39 -15.06 18.69
CA ASP A 246 -10.37 -14.03 19.05
C ASP A 246 -9.72 -12.69 19.45
N GLN A 247 -8.38 -12.58 19.41
CA GLN A 247 -7.68 -11.35 19.75
C GLN A 247 -8.01 -10.24 18.74
N GLU A 248 -8.41 -9.08 19.26
CA GLU A 248 -8.75 -7.92 18.43
C GLU A 248 -7.71 -6.79 18.53
N ILE A 249 -7.04 -6.66 19.65
CA ILE A 249 -6.06 -5.60 19.93
C ILE A 249 -4.67 -6.23 20.07
N PHE A 250 -3.72 -5.72 19.33
CA PHE A 250 -2.36 -6.24 19.24
C PHE A 250 -1.33 -5.15 19.48
N LYS A 251 -0.27 -5.44 20.21
CA LYS A 251 0.95 -4.63 20.16
C LYS A 251 1.67 -4.90 18.83
N VAL A 252 2.51 -3.97 18.40
CA VAL A 252 3.25 -4.10 17.12
C VAL A 252 4.10 -5.37 17.10
N GLU A 253 4.75 -5.70 18.22
CA GLU A 253 5.56 -6.93 18.38
C GLU A 253 4.71 -8.19 18.24
N GLU A 254 3.47 -8.17 18.74
CA GLU A 254 2.52 -9.28 18.58
C GLU A 254 2.06 -9.41 17.14
N MET A 255 1.79 -8.27 16.45
CA MET A 255 1.45 -8.28 15.01
C MET A 255 2.58 -8.94 14.21
N ILE A 256 3.83 -8.54 14.45
CA ILE A 256 5.00 -9.13 13.81
C ILE A 256 5.09 -10.63 14.09
N ASN A 257 5.02 -11.03 15.35
CA ASN A 257 5.23 -12.42 15.75
C ASN A 257 4.13 -13.39 15.28
N TYR A 258 2.89 -12.91 15.16
CA TYR A 258 1.74 -13.76 14.82
C TYR A 258 1.34 -13.70 13.36
N PHE A 259 1.86 -12.72 12.60
CA PHE A 259 1.49 -12.56 11.20
C PHE A 259 1.92 -13.77 10.36
N SER A 260 1.00 -14.24 9.54
CA SER A 260 1.22 -15.36 8.62
C SER A 260 0.31 -15.15 7.41
N ILE A 261 0.87 -15.34 6.22
CA ILE A 261 0.14 -15.18 4.95
C ILE A 261 -0.99 -16.20 4.84
N GLU A 262 -0.79 -17.40 5.34
CA GLU A 262 -1.74 -18.51 5.27
C GLU A 262 -3.05 -18.23 6.06
N LYS A 263 -3.00 -17.25 6.99
CA LYS A 263 -4.16 -16.81 7.77
C LYS A 263 -4.93 -15.67 7.10
N ILE A 264 -4.49 -15.21 5.94
CA ILE A 264 -5.22 -14.20 5.16
C ILE A 264 -6.44 -14.86 4.52
N ARG A 265 -7.62 -14.24 4.72
CA ARG A 265 -8.88 -14.72 4.13
C ARG A 265 -8.93 -14.42 2.64
N LYS A 266 -9.54 -15.33 1.87
CA LYS A 266 -9.75 -15.15 0.42
C LYS A 266 -10.88 -14.18 0.07
N SER A 267 -11.77 -13.89 1.01
CA SER A 267 -12.92 -13.01 0.79
C SER A 267 -12.60 -11.55 1.11
N PRO A 268 -13.17 -10.59 0.37
CA PRO A 268 -13.04 -9.17 0.67
C PRO A 268 -13.53 -8.81 2.07
N SER A 269 -12.85 -7.83 2.68
CA SER A 269 -13.28 -7.27 3.96
C SER A 269 -13.99 -5.94 3.74
N LYS A 270 -14.96 -5.60 4.58
CA LYS A 270 -15.67 -4.33 4.52
C LYS A 270 -15.04 -3.31 5.47
N PHE A 271 -14.84 -2.11 4.96
CA PHE A 271 -14.39 -0.97 5.77
C PHE A 271 -15.53 -0.50 6.67
N ASP A 272 -15.25 -0.35 7.95
CA ASP A 272 -16.18 0.13 8.96
C ASP A 272 -15.51 1.19 9.83
N ILE A 273 -15.95 2.44 9.69
CA ILE A 273 -15.40 3.58 10.41
C ILE A 273 -15.73 3.53 11.90
N GLU A 274 -16.90 3.00 12.29
CA GLU A 274 -17.26 2.88 13.71
C GLU A 274 -16.37 1.87 14.41
N LYS A 275 -16.06 0.73 13.76
CA LYS A 275 -15.09 -0.24 14.31
C LYS A 275 -13.69 0.36 14.44
N LEU A 276 -13.25 1.21 13.48
CA LEU A 276 -12.00 1.94 13.58
C LEU A 276 -12.02 2.93 14.77
N ASN A 277 -13.12 3.66 14.94
CA ASN A 277 -13.32 4.57 16.08
C ASN A 277 -13.21 3.84 17.44
N ASP A 278 -13.85 2.67 17.54
CA ASP A 278 -13.82 1.86 18.75
C ASP A 278 -12.39 1.37 19.07
N ILE A 279 -11.69 0.85 18.05
CA ILE A 279 -10.29 0.43 18.20
C ILE A 279 -9.42 1.62 18.62
N ASN A 280 -9.55 2.77 17.97
CA ASN A 280 -8.78 3.97 18.32
C ASN A 280 -9.04 4.42 19.76
N SER A 281 -10.32 4.37 20.21
CA SER A 281 -10.68 4.67 21.60
C SER A 281 -10.00 3.73 22.61
N ILE A 282 -9.83 2.45 22.27
CA ILE A 282 -9.12 1.49 23.12
C ILE A 282 -7.64 1.85 23.23
N TYR A 283 -7.00 2.16 22.09
CA TYR A 283 -5.59 2.60 22.08
C TYR A 283 -5.37 3.90 22.85
N LEU A 284 -6.28 4.88 22.72
CA LEU A 284 -6.23 6.13 23.50
C LEU A 284 -6.28 5.85 25.01
N LYS A 285 -7.19 5.00 25.46
CA LYS A 285 -7.33 4.62 26.88
C LYS A 285 -6.10 3.88 27.43
N ASN A 286 -5.41 3.14 26.58
CA ASN A 286 -4.20 2.38 26.92
C ASN A 286 -2.91 3.21 26.77
N SER A 287 -2.97 4.40 26.17
CA SER A 287 -1.82 5.29 26.01
C SER A 287 -1.42 5.92 27.34
N SER A 288 -0.11 6.13 27.53
CA SER A 288 0.36 6.90 28.68
C SER A 288 -0.10 8.35 28.61
N LEU A 289 -0.35 8.96 29.77
CA LEU A 289 -0.74 10.37 29.84
C LEU A 289 0.30 11.28 29.17
N GLU A 290 1.59 11.00 29.35
CA GLU A 290 2.69 11.73 28.75
C GLU A 290 2.63 11.69 27.21
N SER A 291 2.41 10.51 26.63
CA SER A 291 2.23 10.35 25.18
C SER A 291 1.02 11.12 24.67
N LEU A 292 -0.10 11.09 25.39
CA LEU A 292 -1.30 11.85 25.00
C LEU A 292 -1.05 13.36 25.05
N ILE A 293 -0.38 13.84 26.10
CA ILE A 293 -0.06 15.26 26.26
C ILE A 293 0.85 15.73 25.11
N THR A 294 1.89 14.96 24.78
CA THR A 294 2.77 15.26 23.63
C THR A 294 1.95 15.37 22.34
N LYS A 295 1.10 14.39 22.04
CA LYS A 295 0.25 14.41 20.82
C LYS A 295 -0.77 15.57 20.82
N ILE A 296 -1.19 16.05 21.96
CA ILE A 296 -2.07 17.22 22.12
C ILE A 296 -1.28 18.51 21.89
N ASP A 297 -0.07 18.61 22.44
CA ASP A 297 0.78 19.82 22.40
C ASP A 297 1.41 20.06 21.04
N ASP A 298 1.76 19.01 20.29
CA ASP A 298 2.26 19.06 18.90
C ASP A 298 1.37 19.86 17.93
N SER A 299 0.17 20.25 18.38
CA SER A 299 -0.79 21.05 17.63
C SER A 299 -0.89 22.52 18.08
N TYR A 300 0.18 23.11 18.58
CA TYR A 300 0.29 24.54 18.91
C TYR A 300 -0.55 25.01 20.12
N ILE A 301 -0.86 24.14 21.08
CA ILE A 301 -1.68 24.50 22.24
C ILE A 301 -0.86 25.17 23.35
N ASN A 302 0.46 25.17 23.31
CA ASN A 302 1.38 25.78 24.30
C ASN A 302 0.94 25.47 25.77
N LEU A 303 1.02 24.20 26.14
CA LEU A 303 0.61 23.73 27.47
C LEU A 303 1.67 24.09 28.51
N ASN A 304 1.33 24.96 29.45
CA ASN A 304 2.17 25.19 30.63
C ASN A 304 1.93 24.11 31.70
N LYS A 305 2.79 24.07 32.71
CA LYS A 305 2.73 23.06 33.79
C LYS A 305 1.38 22.99 34.51
N ASP A 306 0.70 24.13 34.71
CA ASP A 306 -0.58 24.18 35.42
C ASP A 306 -1.70 23.60 34.55
N LYS A 307 -1.72 23.91 33.25
CA LYS A 307 -2.64 23.32 32.27
C LYS A 307 -2.43 21.80 32.19
N ILE A 308 -1.18 21.34 32.09
CA ILE A 308 -0.84 19.91 32.07
C ILE A 308 -1.37 19.21 33.30
N LYS A 309 -1.15 19.78 34.50
CA LYS A 309 -1.66 19.22 35.76
C LYS A 309 -3.17 19.13 35.76
N SER A 310 -3.87 20.20 35.31
CA SER A 310 -5.32 20.20 35.22
C SER A 310 -5.87 19.19 34.23
N ILE A 311 -5.24 19.06 33.05
CA ILE A 311 -5.57 18.06 32.05
C ILE A 311 -5.38 16.65 32.60
N SER A 312 -4.30 16.40 33.33
CA SER A 312 -3.98 15.10 33.93
C SER A 312 -5.09 14.59 34.87
N ILE A 313 -5.70 15.51 35.62
CA ILE A 313 -6.78 15.19 36.55
C ILE A 313 -8.06 14.75 35.82
N VAL A 314 -8.41 15.43 34.74
CA VAL A 314 -9.67 15.18 34.00
C VAL A 314 -9.56 14.15 32.89
N MET A 315 -8.35 13.84 32.45
CA MET A 315 -8.10 12.94 31.33
C MET A 315 -8.80 11.58 31.44
N PRO A 316 -8.82 10.86 32.60
CA PRO A 316 -9.49 9.57 32.70
C PRO A 316 -10.99 9.64 32.38
N GLU A 317 -11.66 10.74 32.75
CA GLU A 317 -13.08 10.94 32.44
C GLU A 317 -13.31 11.35 30.98
N ILE A 318 -12.42 12.15 30.42
CA ILE A 318 -12.47 12.59 29.02
C ILE A 318 -12.30 11.41 28.09
N LEU A 319 -11.34 10.52 28.34
CA LEU A 319 -11.06 9.34 27.51
C LEU A 319 -12.25 8.37 27.40
N LYS A 320 -13.18 8.38 28.36
CA LYS A 320 -14.36 7.50 28.30
C LYS A 320 -15.26 7.78 27.08
N ARG A 321 -15.24 9.01 26.58
CA ARG A 321 -16.12 9.50 25.51
C ARG A 321 -15.40 9.96 24.23
N CYS A 322 -14.07 9.92 24.20
CA CYS A 322 -13.28 10.34 23.06
C CYS A 322 -12.96 9.17 22.13
N LYS A 323 -13.10 9.41 20.83
CA LYS A 323 -12.77 8.46 19.77
C LYS A 323 -11.41 8.76 19.11
N ASN A 324 -10.92 10.00 19.18
CA ASN A 324 -9.66 10.47 18.61
C ASN A 324 -9.05 11.64 19.40
N ILE A 325 -7.88 12.13 19.00
CA ILE A 325 -7.18 13.24 19.65
C ILE A 325 -7.95 14.55 19.50
N LYS A 326 -8.66 14.77 18.38
CA LYS A 326 -9.52 15.98 18.20
C LYS A 326 -10.62 16.05 19.27
N ASP A 327 -11.22 14.91 19.58
CA ASP A 327 -12.23 14.85 20.65
C ASP A 327 -11.62 15.23 21.99
N ILE A 328 -10.41 14.74 22.29
CA ILE A 328 -9.70 15.12 23.53
C ILE A 328 -9.48 16.63 23.55
N LYS A 329 -8.93 17.22 22.47
CA LYS A 329 -8.69 18.67 22.38
C LYS A 329 -9.96 19.47 22.59
N LYS A 330 -11.07 19.07 21.96
CA LYS A 330 -12.37 19.70 22.14
C LYS A 330 -12.83 19.62 23.60
N ASN A 331 -12.68 18.46 24.23
CA ASN A 331 -13.13 18.25 25.60
C ASN A 331 -12.25 18.92 26.68
N ILE A 332 -10.97 19.24 26.37
CA ILE A 332 -10.08 19.97 27.29
C ILE A 332 -10.05 21.49 26.99
N SER A 333 -10.79 21.97 26.01
CA SER A 333 -10.76 23.37 25.56
C SER A 333 -11.04 24.36 26.69
N PHE A 334 -11.86 23.98 27.66
CA PHE A 334 -12.13 24.81 28.84
C PHE A 334 -10.91 25.03 29.76
N ILE A 335 -9.87 24.18 29.64
CA ILE A 335 -8.58 24.33 30.33
C ILE A 335 -7.56 25.06 29.45
N THR A 336 -7.59 24.82 28.14
CA THR A 336 -6.57 25.31 27.21
C THR A 336 -6.85 26.72 26.70
N ASN A 337 -8.13 27.12 26.59
CA ASN A 337 -8.52 28.44 26.11
C ASN A 337 -8.14 29.53 27.11
N GLU A 338 -7.91 30.73 26.60
CA GLU A 338 -7.75 31.94 27.43
C GLU A 338 -9.09 32.34 28.08
N ARG A 339 -9.00 32.88 29.29
CA ARG A 339 -10.19 33.39 30.00
C ARG A 339 -10.38 34.88 29.76
N PRO A 340 -11.65 35.41 29.68
CA PRO A 340 -12.91 34.65 29.86
C PRO A 340 -13.21 33.74 28.65
N ILE A 341 -13.73 32.55 28.94
CA ILE A 341 -14.20 31.64 27.89
C ILE A 341 -15.40 32.28 27.22
N LYS A 342 -15.28 32.61 25.93
CA LYS A 342 -16.44 33.03 25.13
C LYS A 342 -17.33 31.80 24.97
N ILE A 343 -18.49 31.81 25.59
CA ILE A 343 -19.56 30.86 25.30
C ILE A 343 -20.23 31.41 24.05
N ASP A 344 -20.20 30.66 22.94
CA ASP A 344 -21.03 30.98 21.78
C ASP A 344 -22.46 30.92 22.25
N GLY A 345 -23.01 32.07 22.57
CA GLY A 345 -24.39 32.26 22.93
C GLY A 345 -25.13 32.80 21.73
N ASP A 346 -26.21 32.10 21.38
CA ASP A 346 -27.38 32.41 20.54
C ASP A 346 -27.18 33.23 19.27
#